data_5a9317bff23b3c4343d14efd70a5c4e2
#
_entry.id   5a9317bff23b3c4343d14efd70a5c4e2
#
_cell.length_a   1.000
_cell.length_b   1.000
_cell.length_c   1.000
_cell.angle_alpha   90.00
_cell.angle_beta   90.00
_cell.angle_gamma   90.00
#
_symmetry.space_group_name_H-M   'P 1'
#
loop_
_entity.id
_entity.type
_entity.pdbx_description
1 polymer ?
#
loop_
_entity_poly.entity_id
_entity_poly.type
_entity_poly.pdbx_seq_one_letter_code
_entity_poly.pdbx_strand_id
1 'polypeptide(L)'
;MRVPCTVLQLDQVQVIANKTREKNGYWAVQIGSGSREGRNVTSPLLGYYEAKGIAPKADLAEFKVKNEAGLLPVGVQLLPDWFKKGQYVDVKGRSRGQGFAGGMKRHGFSGQGASHGNSKNHRTIGTTGPSQGSGSRVMPGKKMPGRMGNEFVTVQNLKVMMVDNDLGIVLVSGPIAGPKGRVVRIQDAKKRKAPPQPHREAALETLLERNPDHEAKLQTAREKHLQLKSQREAAQLHV
;
A
#
# COMPACT_ATOMS: atom_id res chain seq x y z
N MET A 1 25.32 14.50 -13.75
CA MET A 1 24.81 13.12 -13.95
C MET A 1 23.29 13.16 -14.01
N ARG A 2 22.66 12.54 -15.00
CA ARG A 2 21.18 12.45 -15.09
C ARG A 2 20.71 11.24 -14.30
N VAL A 3 19.71 11.41 -13.44
CA VAL A 3 19.13 10.32 -12.64
C VAL A 3 17.64 10.21 -12.99
N PRO A 4 17.15 9.07 -13.45
CA PRO A 4 15.71 8.86 -13.68
C PRO A 4 14.99 8.83 -12.33
N CYS A 5 13.92 9.61 -12.21
CA CYS A 5 13.14 9.70 -10.98
C CYS A 5 11.65 9.43 -11.26
N THR A 6 10.98 8.90 -10.26
CA THR A 6 9.53 8.78 -10.24
C THR A 6 8.96 9.75 -9.22
N VAL A 7 7.95 10.51 -9.63
CA VAL A 7 7.23 11.44 -8.76
C VAL A 7 6.10 10.70 -8.06
N LEU A 8 6.05 10.80 -6.74
CA LEU A 8 5.00 10.26 -5.89
C LEU A 8 4.29 11.41 -5.20
N GLN A 9 2.98 11.53 -5.36
CA GLN A 9 2.16 12.54 -4.72
C GLN A 9 1.47 11.93 -3.49
N LEU A 10 1.53 12.62 -2.36
CA LEU A 10 0.77 12.31 -1.17
C LEU A 10 -0.59 13.01 -1.28
N ASP A 11 -1.64 12.22 -1.44
CA ASP A 11 -3.00 12.71 -1.58
C ASP A 11 -3.73 12.54 -0.25
N GLN A 12 -3.87 13.62 0.52
CA GLN A 12 -4.61 13.68 1.79
C GLN A 12 -4.35 12.48 2.71
N VAL A 13 -3.08 12.11 2.85
CA VAL A 13 -2.67 10.96 3.65
C VAL A 13 -2.87 11.25 5.13
N GLN A 14 -3.64 10.40 5.82
CA GLN A 14 -4.05 10.63 7.21
C GLN A 14 -4.07 9.33 8.00
N VAL A 15 -3.66 9.42 9.28
CA VAL A 15 -3.76 8.30 10.23
C VAL A 15 -5.22 8.11 10.64
N ILE A 16 -5.75 6.90 10.45
CA ILE A 16 -7.16 6.60 10.73
C ILE A 16 -7.31 5.79 12.00
N ALA A 17 -6.45 4.81 12.23
CA ALA A 17 -6.53 3.96 13.41
C ALA A 17 -5.18 3.35 13.76
N ASN A 18 -5.03 3.03 15.03
CA ASN A 18 -3.93 2.26 15.55
C ASN A 18 -4.40 0.83 15.88
N LYS A 19 -3.59 -0.13 15.48
CA LYS A 19 -3.75 -1.55 15.85
C LYS A 19 -2.82 -1.84 17.01
N THR A 20 -3.35 -2.29 18.13
CA THR A 20 -2.60 -2.64 19.33
C THR A 20 -2.47 -4.15 19.46
N ARG A 21 -1.42 -4.60 20.15
CA ARG A 21 -1.19 -6.03 20.36
C ARG A 21 -2.33 -6.69 21.14
N GLU A 22 -2.91 -5.99 22.10
CA GLU A 22 -4.00 -6.50 22.92
C GLU A 22 -5.25 -6.83 22.10
N LYS A 23 -5.66 -5.92 21.21
CA LYS A 23 -6.89 -6.06 20.41
C LYS A 23 -6.67 -6.82 19.10
N ASN A 24 -5.51 -6.70 18.48
CA ASN A 24 -5.24 -7.18 17.11
C ASN A 24 -4.11 -8.21 17.01
N GLY A 25 -3.36 -8.46 18.11
CA GLY A 25 -2.22 -9.37 18.13
C GLY A 25 -0.93 -8.79 17.56
N TYR A 26 -0.92 -7.56 17.03
CA TYR A 26 0.25 -6.89 16.48
C TYR A 26 0.11 -5.36 16.53
N TRP A 27 1.26 -4.67 16.40
CA TRP A 27 1.30 -3.22 16.33
C TRP A 27 1.29 -2.76 14.87
N ALA A 28 0.36 -1.86 14.51
CA ALA A 28 0.31 -1.25 13.18
C ALA A 28 -0.42 0.09 13.20
N VAL A 29 -0.06 0.95 12.25
CA VAL A 29 -0.77 2.20 11.97
C VAL A 29 -1.58 2.00 10.69
N GLN A 30 -2.87 2.26 10.74
CA GLN A 30 -3.74 2.27 9.58
C GLN A 30 -3.82 3.69 9.01
N ILE A 31 -3.45 3.83 7.76
CA ILE A 31 -3.38 5.09 7.04
C ILE A 31 -4.39 5.07 5.89
N GLY A 32 -5.09 6.18 5.69
CA GLY A 32 -5.95 6.40 4.55
C GLY A 32 -5.38 7.44 3.61
N SER A 33 -5.61 7.28 2.32
CA SER A 33 -5.22 8.22 1.28
C SER A 33 -6.35 8.50 0.31
N GLY A 34 -6.28 9.67 -0.33
CA GLY A 34 -7.30 10.17 -1.23
C GLY A 34 -8.61 10.52 -0.55
N SER A 35 -9.53 11.07 -1.30
CA SER A 35 -10.88 11.39 -0.86
C SER A 35 -11.90 10.53 -1.61
N ARG A 36 -12.99 10.16 -0.96
CA ARG A 36 -14.10 9.43 -1.57
C ARG A 36 -15.43 10.01 -1.10
N GLU A 37 -16.35 10.18 -2.01
CA GLU A 37 -17.70 10.65 -1.67
C GLU A 37 -18.45 9.63 -0.82
N GLY A 38 -19.18 10.09 0.20
CA GLY A 38 -19.91 9.21 1.13
C GLY A 38 -20.88 8.26 0.45
N ARG A 39 -21.55 8.72 -0.64
CA ARG A 39 -22.47 7.88 -1.43
C ARG A 39 -21.81 6.64 -2.06
N ASN A 40 -20.49 6.67 -2.27
CA ASN A 40 -19.71 5.58 -2.86
C ASN A 40 -19.03 4.69 -1.80
N VAL A 41 -19.35 4.91 -0.53
CA VAL A 41 -18.79 4.17 0.60
C VAL A 41 -19.90 3.37 1.27
N THR A 42 -19.60 2.13 1.66
CA THR A 42 -20.56 1.27 2.36
C THR A 42 -20.88 1.80 3.76
N SER A 43 -22.12 1.59 4.24
CA SER A 43 -22.59 2.08 5.54
C SER A 43 -21.67 1.70 6.72
N PRO A 44 -21.13 0.47 6.84
CA PRO A 44 -20.19 0.14 7.93
C PRO A 44 -18.91 1.00 7.91
N LEU A 45 -18.38 1.31 6.71
CA LEU A 45 -17.21 2.16 6.58
C LEU A 45 -17.52 3.63 6.85
N LEU A 46 -18.72 4.11 6.50
CA LEU A 46 -19.15 5.47 6.87
C LEU A 46 -19.16 5.63 8.40
N GLY A 47 -19.82 4.72 9.13
CA GLY A 47 -19.81 4.75 10.60
C GLY A 47 -18.41 4.63 11.20
N TYR A 48 -17.50 3.89 10.53
CA TYR A 48 -16.11 3.79 10.94
C TYR A 48 -15.35 5.13 10.84
N TYR A 49 -15.60 5.92 9.78
CA TYR A 49 -15.01 7.26 9.61
C TYR A 49 -15.68 8.29 10.52
N GLU A 50 -17.01 8.25 10.65
CA GLU A 50 -17.79 9.13 11.53
C GLU A 50 -17.32 9.05 12.98
N ALA A 51 -17.13 7.84 13.51
CA ALA A 51 -16.65 7.61 14.87
C ALA A 51 -15.26 8.23 15.16
N LYS A 52 -14.55 8.67 14.13
CA LYS A 52 -13.19 9.25 14.23
C LYS A 52 -13.15 10.70 13.74
N GLY A 53 -14.26 11.24 13.25
CA GLY A 53 -14.32 12.58 12.67
C GLY A 53 -13.44 12.77 11.44
N ILE A 54 -13.24 11.70 10.65
CA ILE A 54 -12.36 11.70 9.48
C ILE A 54 -13.21 11.55 8.24
N ALA A 55 -12.91 12.35 7.20
CA ALA A 55 -13.55 12.22 5.91
C ALA A 55 -13.25 10.85 5.26
N PRO A 56 -14.21 10.25 4.51
CA PRO A 56 -14.01 8.99 3.84
C PRO A 56 -12.81 8.99 2.90
N LYS A 57 -11.97 7.97 2.98
CA LYS A 57 -10.75 7.81 2.19
C LYS A 57 -10.94 6.83 1.04
N ALA A 58 -10.21 7.05 -0.06
CA ALA A 58 -10.27 6.19 -1.24
C ALA A 58 -9.59 4.84 -1.00
N ASP A 59 -8.41 4.85 -0.39
CA ASP A 59 -7.61 3.67 -0.10
C ASP A 59 -7.21 3.60 1.36
N LEU A 60 -7.20 2.39 1.93
CA LEU A 60 -6.74 2.08 3.27
C LEU A 60 -5.55 1.13 3.22
N ALA A 61 -4.54 1.42 4.01
CA ALA A 61 -3.37 0.57 4.13
C ALA A 61 -2.89 0.49 5.58
N GLU A 62 -2.37 -0.67 5.97
CA GLU A 62 -1.76 -0.87 7.27
C GLU A 62 -0.24 -0.97 7.14
N PHE A 63 0.46 -0.30 8.05
CA PHE A 63 1.90 -0.33 8.18
C PHE A 63 2.25 -0.88 9.55
N LYS A 64 2.86 -2.08 9.57
CA LYS A 64 3.29 -2.71 10.81
C LYS A 64 4.47 -1.95 11.41
N VAL A 65 4.39 -1.68 12.70
CA VAL A 65 5.45 -1.07 13.51
C VAL A 65 5.99 -2.09 14.51
N LYS A 66 7.19 -1.85 15.03
CA LYS A 66 7.87 -2.81 15.93
C LYS A 66 7.27 -2.84 17.33
N ASN A 67 6.92 -1.67 17.84
CA ASN A 67 6.45 -1.47 19.20
C ASN A 67 5.44 -0.32 19.26
N GLU A 68 4.91 -0.06 20.43
CA GLU A 68 3.94 1.00 20.71
C GLU A 68 4.47 2.41 20.39
N ALA A 69 5.75 2.66 20.68
CA ALA A 69 6.40 3.94 20.38
C ALA A 69 6.38 4.33 18.87
N GLY A 70 6.12 3.37 17.99
CA GLY A 70 5.96 3.63 16.55
C GLY A 70 4.53 3.99 16.14
N LEU A 71 3.58 4.05 17.06
CA LEU A 71 2.21 4.45 16.76
C LEU A 71 2.12 5.97 16.60
N LEU A 72 1.32 6.39 15.62
CA LEU A 72 1.06 7.80 15.36
C LEU A 72 -0.33 8.19 15.89
N PRO A 73 -0.55 9.43 16.36
CA PRO A 73 -1.87 9.89 16.79
C PRO A 73 -2.89 9.77 15.66
N VAL A 74 -4.11 9.34 16.00
CA VAL A 74 -5.20 9.21 15.03
C VAL A 74 -5.68 10.60 14.60
N GLY A 75 -5.92 10.80 13.30
CA GLY A 75 -6.35 12.07 12.73
C GLY A 75 -5.24 12.94 12.16
N VAL A 76 -3.98 12.66 12.48
CA VAL A 76 -2.83 13.42 11.99
C VAL A 76 -2.63 13.18 10.49
N GLN A 77 -2.39 14.26 9.74
CA GLN A 77 -2.03 14.21 8.32
C GLN A 77 -0.53 13.98 8.17
N LEU A 78 -0.16 13.06 7.31
CA LEU A 78 1.22 12.79 6.94
C LEU A 78 1.60 13.61 5.71
N LEU A 79 2.67 14.38 5.83
CA LEU A 79 3.20 15.24 4.79
C LEU A 79 4.50 14.65 4.21
N PRO A 80 4.96 15.14 3.05
CA PRO A 80 6.18 14.66 2.43
C PRO A 80 7.45 14.80 3.29
N ASP A 81 7.52 15.78 4.17
CA ASP A 81 8.63 16.02 5.11
C ASP A 81 8.85 14.88 6.11
N TRP A 82 7.91 13.94 6.21
CA TRP A 82 8.11 12.65 6.87
C TRP A 82 9.34 11.90 6.31
N PHE A 83 9.68 12.13 5.02
CA PHE A 83 10.84 11.56 4.36
C PHE A 83 11.94 12.59 4.19
N LYS A 84 13.20 12.21 4.43
CA LYS A 84 14.37 13.05 4.19
C LYS A 84 15.00 12.79 2.84
N LYS A 85 15.51 13.84 2.21
CA LYS A 85 16.41 13.74 1.05
C LYS A 85 17.61 12.85 1.39
N GLY A 86 17.87 11.86 0.54
CA GLY A 86 18.96 10.91 0.73
C GLY A 86 18.57 9.64 1.48
N GLN A 87 17.39 9.59 2.11
CA GLN A 87 16.84 8.39 2.75
C GLN A 87 16.55 7.28 1.73
N TYR A 88 16.64 6.02 2.17
CA TYR A 88 16.23 4.88 1.37
C TYR A 88 14.83 4.41 1.79
N VAL A 89 14.00 4.14 0.78
CA VAL A 89 12.61 3.70 0.96
C VAL A 89 12.31 2.46 0.12
N ASP A 90 11.37 1.67 0.58
CA ASP A 90 10.79 0.54 -0.16
C ASP A 90 9.40 0.96 -0.65
N VAL A 91 9.16 0.82 -1.95
CA VAL A 91 7.86 1.18 -2.56
C VAL A 91 7.14 -0.07 -3.02
N LYS A 92 5.96 -0.32 -2.44
CA LYS A 92 5.10 -1.45 -2.77
C LYS A 92 3.91 -0.99 -3.59
N GLY A 93 3.76 -1.55 -4.79
CA GLY A 93 2.65 -1.26 -5.68
C GLY A 93 2.15 -2.50 -6.43
N ARG A 94 1.00 -2.40 -7.07
CA ARG A 94 0.51 -3.45 -7.97
C ARG A 94 1.16 -3.27 -9.34
N SER A 95 1.78 -4.32 -9.84
CA SER A 95 2.36 -4.37 -11.20
C SER A 95 1.26 -4.24 -12.27
N ARG A 96 1.66 -3.87 -13.48
CA ARG A 96 0.73 -3.84 -14.63
C ARG A 96 0.16 -5.22 -14.87
N GLY A 97 -1.16 -5.32 -15.05
CA GLY A 97 -1.81 -6.54 -15.50
C GLY A 97 -1.47 -6.82 -16.96
N GLN A 98 -1.14 -8.07 -17.27
CA GLN A 98 -0.81 -8.56 -18.62
C GLN A 98 -1.82 -9.60 -19.11
N GLY A 99 -2.89 -9.85 -18.34
CA GLY A 99 -3.88 -10.87 -18.63
C GLY A 99 -3.30 -12.29 -18.59
N PHE A 100 -3.86 -13.19 -19.37
CA PHE A 100 -3.31 -14.52 -19.57
C PHE A 100 -2.09 -14.45 -20.47
N ALA A 101 -0.95 -14.95 -20.01
CA ALA A 101 0.30 -14.92 -20.72
C ALA A 101 0.86 -16.33 -20.91
N GLY A 102 1.37 -16.62 -22.11
CA GLY A 102 2.06 -17.88 -22.43
C GLY A 102 3.39 -18.00 -21.71
N GLY A 103 3.97 -19.22 -21.73
CA GLY A 103 5.22 -19.53 -21.05
C GLY A 103 6.40 -18.63 -21.46
N MET A 104 6.47 -18.24 -22.72
CA MET A 104 7.53 -17.36 -23.21
C MET A 104 7.47 -15.98 -22.53
N LYS A 105 6.30 -15.32 -22.52
CA LYS A 105 6.14 -14.00 -21.91
C LYS A 105 6.23 -14.05 -20.39
N ARG A 106 5.61 -15.05 -19.76
CA ARG A 106 5.48 -15.11 -18.31
C ARG A 106 6.76 -15.59 -17.63
N HIS A 107 7.48 -16.53 -18.24
CA HIS A 107 8.61 -17.21 -17.61
C HIS A 107 9.90 -17.18 -18.44
N GLY A 108 9.89 -16.57 -19.63
CA GLY A 108 11.08 -16.45 -20.46
C GLY A 108 11.48 -17.78 -21.16
N PHE A 109 10.53 -18.65 -21.46
CA PHE A 109 10.80 -19.86 -22.22
C PHE A 109 11.19 -19.52 -23.67
N SER A 110 12.13 -20.28 -24.23
CA SER A 110 12.66 -20.06 -25.56
C SER A 110 11.70 -20.46 -26.68
N GLY A 111 10.77 -21.38 -26.41
CA GLY A 111 9.91 -21.96 -27.44
C GLY A 111 10.63 -23.05 -28.25
N GLN A 112 10.14 -23.35 -29.45
CA GLN A 112 10.70 -24.32 -30.39
C GLN A 112 11.30 -23.64 -31.60
N GLY A 113 12.17 -24.34 -32.34
CA GLY A 113 12.81 -23.84 -33.54
C GLY A 113 11.82 -23.43 -34.64
N ALA A 114 12.23 -22.57 -35.53
CA ALA A 114 11.39 -22.08 -36.65
C ALA A 114 11.27 -23.05 -37.81
N SER A 115 12.20 -23.99 -37.96
CA SER A 115 12.33 -24.95 -39.06
C SER A 115 12.48 -26.39 -38.59
N HIS A 116 12.94 -27.30 -39.45
CA HIS A 116 13.14 -28.73 -39.15
C HIS A 116 11.87 -29.45 -38.72
N GLY A 117 10.77 -29.27 -39.49
CA GLY A 117 9.50 -29.96 -39.29
C GLY A 117 8.62 -29.37 -38.18
N ASN A 118 9.03 -28.28 -37.54
CA ASN A 118 8.20 -27.63 -36.55
C ASN A 118 7.02 -26.89 -37.20
N SER A 119 5.81 -27.27 -36.84
CA SER A 119 4.56 -26.64 -37.31
C SER A 119 3.66 -26.36 -36.15
N LYS A 120 3.16 -25.12 -36.04
CA LYS A 120 2.20 -24.63 -35.03
C LYS A 120 2.64 -24.71 -33.57
N ASN A 121 3.87 -25.13 -33.25
CA ASN A 121 4.41 -25.34 -31.92
C ASN A 121 5.52 -24.36 -31.52
N HIS A 122 5.72 -23.28 -32.26
CA HIS A 122 6.86 -22.35 -32.08
C HIS A 122 6.89 -21.71 -30.68
N ARG A 123 5.75 -21.50 -30.03
CA ARG A 123 5.65 -20.81 -28.75
C ARG A 123 5.22 -21.70 -27.58
N THR A 124 5.26 -23.00 -27.73
CA THR A 124 4.89 -23.96 -26.68
C THR A 124 5.97 -24.09 -25.63
N ILE A 125 5.59 -24.51 -24.43
CA ILE A 125 6.51 -24.70 -23.29
C ILE A 125 7.30 -26.00 -23.37
N GLY A 126 6.95 -26.89 -24.31
CA GLY A 126 7.52 -28.26 -24.41
C GLY A 126 6.92 -29.20 -23.38
N THR A 127 7.72 -30.18 -22.95
CA THR A 127 7.29 -31.20 -21.98
C THR A 127 7.09 -30.62 -20.58
N THR A 128 6.05 -31.08 -19.91
CA THR A 128 5.72 -30.67 -18.51
C THR A 128 6.33 -31.58 -17.45
N GLY A 129 6.83 -32.75 -17.84
CA GLY A 129 7.43 -33.72 -16.92
C GLY A 129 7.99 -34.93 -17.62
N PRO A 130 8.56 -35.89 -16.87
CA PRO A 130 9.23 -37.09 -17.41
C PRO A 130 8.28 -38.21 -17.86
N SER A 131 6.99 -37.91 -18.08
CA SER A 131 5.96 -38.88 -18.43
C SER A 131 5.83 -40.00 -17.37
N GLN A 132 5.78 -41.27 -17.80
CA GLN A 132 5.51 -42.42 -16.94
C GLN A 132 6.63 -42.73 -15.93
N GLY A 133 7.87 -42.32 -16.19
CA GLY A 133 9.08 -42.74 -15.46
C GLY A 133 9.29 -42.15 -14.04
N SER A 134 8.51 -41.18 -13.57
CA SER A 134 8.71 -40.54 -12.26
C SER A 134 7.38 -40.21 -11.55
N GLY A 135 6.53 -41.19 -11.41
CA GLY A 135 5.26 -41.07 -10.70
C GLY A 135 4.17 -40.35 -11.49
N SER A 136 4.31 -40.23 -12.81
CA SER A 136 3.29 -39.77 -13.78
C SER A 136 2.56 -38.46 -13.41
N ARG A 137 3.25 -37.54 -12.73
CA ARG A 137 2.68 -36.27 -12.30
C ARG A 137 3.53 -35.07 -12.69
N VAL A 138 2.88 -33.91 -12.82
CA VAL A 138 3.57 -32.64 -12.94
C VAL A 138 4.04 -32.20 -11.55
N MET A 139 5.34 -31.91 -11.40
CA MET A 139 5.90 -31.52 -10.12
C MET A 139 5.35 -30.17 -9.65
N PRO A 140 5.15 -29.98 -8.32
CA PRO A 140 4.76 -28.71 -7.76
C PRO A 140 5.72 -27.57 -8.16
N GLY A 141 5.17 -26.39 -8.45
CA GLY A 141 5.99 -25.23 -8.87
C GLY A 141 6.41 -25.23 -10.34
N LYS A 142 5.99 -26.20 -11.16
CA LYS A 142 6.22 -26.17 -12.62
C LYS A 142 5.69 -24.87 -13.22
N LYS A 143 6.56 -24.15 -13.93
CA LYS A 143 6.20 -22.91 -14.62
C LYS A 143 5.29 -23.19 -15.80
N MET A 144 4.11 -22.59 -15.79
CA MET A 144 3.07 -22.78 -16.80
C MET A 144 2.48 -21.45 -17.26
N PRO A 145 1.79 -21.41 -18.43
CA PRO A 145 0.97 -20.28 -18.82
C PRO A 145 -0.06 -19.92 -17.74
N GLY A 146 -0.47 -18.67 -17.69
CA GLY A 146 -1.48 -18.22 -16.75
C GLY A 146 -1.50 -16.71 -16.62
N ARG A 147 -2.26 -16.21 -15.64
CA ARG A 147 -2.39 -14.79 -15.37
C ARG A 147 -1.04 -14.19 -14.95
N MET A 148 -0.65 -13.09 -15.60
CA MET A 148 0.60 -12.38 -15.34
C MET A 148 0.30 -10.96 -14.89
N GLY A 149 1.04 -10.48 -13.88
CA GLY A 149 0.90 -9.13 -13.35
C GLY A 149 -0.33 -8.93 -12.46
N ASN A 150 -0.61 -7.66 -12.13
CA ASN A 150 -1.63 -7.24 -11.16
C ASN A 150 -1.38 -7.82 -9.75
N GLU A 151 -0.13 -8.12 -9.44
CA GLU A 151 0.34 -8.61 -8.15
C GLU A 151 1.11 -7.52 -7.42
N PHE A 152 1.14 -7.58 -6.09
CA PHE A 152 1.94 -6.65 -5.31
C PHE A 152 3.43 -6.97 -5.47
N VAL A 153 4.17 -5.96 -5.92
CA VAL A 153 5.63 -6.00 -6.05
C VAL A 153 6.22 -4.87 -5.21
N THR A 154 7.27 -5.18 -4.46
CA THR A 154 8.00 -4.17 -3.68
C THR A 154 9.35 -3.92 -4.35
N VAL A 155 9.57 -2.68 -4.78
CA VAL A 155 10.87 -2.21 -5.24
C VAL A 155 11.62 -1.68 -4.02
N GLN A 156 12.74 -2.29 -3.71
CA GLN A 156 13.52 -2.02 -2.49
C GLN A 156 14.64 -1.01 -2.72
N ASN A 157 15.02 -0.31 -1.65
CA ASN A 157 16.20 0.56 -1.60
C ASN A 157 16.18 1.71 -2.63
N LEU A 158 15.04 2.30 -2.89
CA LEU A 158 14.96 3.52 -3.69
C LEU A 158 15.41 4.73 -2.86
N LYS A 159 16.27 5.57 -3.43
CA LYS A 159 16.77 6.77 -2.75
C LYS A 159 15.79 7.93 -2.95
N VAL A 160 15.42 8.61 -1.88
CA VAL A 160 14.65 9.86 -1.95
C VAL A 160 15.57 10.98 -2.45
N MET A 161 15.23 11.57 -3.58
CA MET A 161 16.03 12.61 -4.24
C MET A 161 15.61 14.02 -3.84
N MET A 162 14.30 14.24 -3.71
CA MET A 162 13.72 15.52 -3.37
C MET A 162 12.41 15.31 -2.63
N VAL A 163 12.09 16.22 -1.74
CA VAL A 163 10.82 16.30 -1.01
C VAL A 163 10.32 17.73 -1.15
N ASP A 164 9.07 17.91 -1.47
CA ASP A 164 8.41 19.20 -1.62
C ASP A 164 7.07 19.15 -0.90
N ASN A 165 6.91 19.97 0.14
CA ASN A 165 5.72 20.01 0.96
C ASN A 165 4.59 20.82 0.31
N ASP A 166 4.93 21.86 -0.45
CA ASP A 166 3.94 22.76 -1.05
C ASP A 166 3.16 22.02 -2.15
N LEU A 167 3.85 21.21 -2.93
CA LEU A 167 3.27 20.36 -3.95
C LEU A 167 2.81 19.00 -3.41
N GLY A 168 3.15 18.64 -2.19
CA GLY A 168 2.81 17.35 -1.59
C GLY A 168 3.52 16.17 -2.26
N ILE A 169 4.75 16.34 -2.80
CA ILE A 169 5.43 15.33 -3.60
C ILE A 169 6.73 14.82 -2.98
N VAL A 170 7.01 13.55 -3.28
CA VAL A 170 8.29 12.88 -2.98
C VAL A 170 8.86 12.31 -4.27
N LEU A 171 10.07 12.69 -4.64
CA LEU A 171 10.79 12.12 -5.78
C LEU A 171 11.69 10.98 -5.32
N VAL A 172 11.50 9.81 -5.91
CA VAL A 172 12.35 8.64 -5.66
C VAL A 172 13.15 8.28 -6.91
N SER A 173 14.38 7.83 -6.73
CA SER A 173 15.23 7.41 -7.84
C SER A 173 14.80 6.05 -8.38
N GLY A 174 14.65 5.92 -9.70
CA GLY A 174 14.36 4.66 -10.39
C GLY A 174 12.88 4.40 -10.61
N PRO A 175 12.56 3.21 -11.16
CA PRO A 175 11.20 2.80 -11.49
C PRO A 175 10.45 2.26 -10.27
N ILE A 176 9.12 2.35 -10.31
CA ILE A 176 8.22 1.73 -9.36
C ILE A 176 7.25 0.77 -10.07
N ALA A 177 6.61 -0.11 -9.30
CA ALA A 177 5.64 -1.05 -9.84
C ALA A 177 4.32 -0.37 -10.21
N GLY A 178 3.80 -0.66 -11.39
CA GLY A 178 2.47 -0.26 -11.83
C GLY A 178 2.43 0.79 -12.95
N PRO A 179 1.24 1.16 -13.41
CA PRO A 179 1.02 2.27 -14.35
C PRO A 179 1.00 3.63 -13.61
N LYS A 180 1.04 4.71 -14.38
CA LYS A 180 0.82 6.08 -13.87
C LYS A 180 -0.55 6.18 -13.18
N GLY A 181 -0.65 7.01 -12.13
CA GLY A 181 -1.87 7.21 -11.37
C GLY A 181 -2.25 6.06 -10.40
N ARG A 182 -1.36 5.07 -10.24
CA ARG A 182 -1.62 3.96 -9.31
C ARG A 182 -1.19 4.31 -7.89
N VAL A 183 -2.04 3.96 -6.93
CA VAL A 183 -1.71 4.09 -5.51
C VAL A 183 -0.60 3.11 -5.14
N VAL A 184 0.43 3.63 -4.47
CA VAL A 184 1.58 2.87 -3.97
C VAL A 184 1.77 3.13 -2.49
N ARG A 185 2.39 2.19 -1.79
CA ARG A 185 2.73 2.28 -0.37
C ARG A 185 4.22 2.51 -0.24
N ILE A 186 4.60 3.55 0.49
CA ILE A 186 5.99 3.89 0.76
C ILE A 186 6.29 3.57 2.23
N GLN A 187 7.38 2.91 2.48
CA GLN A 187 7.88 2.63 3.83
C GLN A 187 9.40 2.75 3.86
N ASP A 188 9.97 2.85 5.06
CA ASP A 188 11.42 2.81 5.23
C ASP A 188 12.00 1.53 4.67
N ALA A 189 13.21 1.61 4.10
CA ALA A 189 13.88 0.45 3.53
C ALA A 189 14.27 -0.56 4.62
N LYS A 190 13.79 -1.80 4.49
CA LYS A 190 14.08 -2.88 5.46
C LYS A 190 15.55 -3.28 5.50
N LYS A 191 16.25 -3.16 4.37
CA LYS A 191 17.67 -3.58 4.22
C LYS A 191 18.67 -2.46 4.49
N ARG A 192 18.22 -1.26 4.85
CA ARG A 192 19.07 -0.12 5.17
C ARG A 192 18.79 0.38 6.58
N LYS A 193 19.73 1.12 7.16
CA LYS A 193 19.50 1.77 8.45
C LYS A 193 18.31 2.73 8.32
N ALA A 194 17.41 2.67 9.29
CA ALA A 194 16.33 3.64 9.41
C ALA A 194 16.91 5.06 9.63
N PRO A 195 16.20 6.12 9.23
CA PRO A 195 16.61 7.47 9.59
C PRO A 195 16.72 7.61 11.12
N PRO A 196 17.62 8.45 11.62
CA PRO A 196 17.82 8.63 13.04
C PRO A 196 16.53 9.06 13.75
N GLN A 197 16.30 8.57 14.96
CA GLN A 197 15.12 8.84 15.79
C GLN A 197 14.77 10.34 15.92
N PRO A 198 15.73 11.25 16.18
CA PRO A 198 15.46 12.68 16.33
C PRO A 198 14.72 13.32 15.17
N HIS A 199 14.88 12.76 13.95
CA HIS A 199 14.14 13.26 12.80
C HIS A 199 12.63 12.93 12.87
N ARG A 200 12.29 11.78 13.38
CA ARG A 200 10.87 11.37 13.51
C ARG A 200 10.18 12.11 14.64
N GLU A 201 10.89 12.38 15.72
CA GLU A 201 10.39 13.20 16.83
C GLU A 201 10.10 14.62 16.37
N ALA A 202 11.04 15.26 15.68
CA ALA A 202 10.83 16.57 15.08
C ALA A 202 9.70 16.59 14.05
N ALA A 203 9.59 15.54 13.21
CA ALA A 203 8.49 15.43 12.25
C ALA A 203 7.14 15.23 12.95
N LEU A 204 7.09 14.52 14.07
CA LEU A 204 5.88 14.40 14.89
C LEU A 204 5.50 15.73 15.53
N GLU A 205 6.44 16.45 16.11
CA GLU A 205 6.20 17.78 16.67
C GLU A 205 5.61 18.74 15.64
N THR A 206 6.21 18.83 14.45
CA THR A 206 5.69 19.67 13.37
C THR A 206 4.29 19.23 12.89
N LEU A 207 4.00 17.93 12.88
CA LEU A 207 2.67 17.43 12.55
C LEU A 207 1.63 17.76 13.62
N LEU A 208 2.01 17.70 14.90
CA LEU A 208 1.14 18.06 16.02
C LEU A 208 0.90 19.57 16.07
N GLU A 209 1.91 20.39 15.85
CA GLU A 209 1.77 21.85 15.74
C GLU A 209 0.80 22.27 14.64
N ARG A 210 0.82 21.59 13.50
CA ARG A 210 -0.11 21.84 12.38
C ARG A 210 -1.53 21.31 12.63
N ASN A 211 -1.73 20.44 13.60
CA ASN A 211 -3.02 19.86 13.94
C ASN A 211 -3.28 19.94 15.47
N PRO A 212 -3.25 21.12 16.09
CA PRO A 212 -3.35 21.27 17.55
C PRO A 212 -4.66 20.70 18.09
N ASP A 213 -5.75 20.80 17.31
CA ASP A 213 -7.10 20.40 17.73
C ASP A 213 -7.45 18.94 17.39
N HIS A 214 -6.49 18.11 16.98
CA HIS A 214 -6.81 16.75 16.50
C HIS A 214 -7.44 15.88 17.59
N GLU A 215 -7.02 16.00 18.85
CA GLU A 215 -7.60 15.28 19.98
C GLU A 215 -9.00 15.76 20.34
N ALA A 216 -9.21 17.07 20.37
CA ALA A 216 -10.53 17.67 20.62
C ALA A 216 -11.54 17.27 19.53
N LYS A 217 -11.14 17.30 18.26
CA LYS A 217 -11.97 16.84 17.13
C LYS A 217 -12.31 15.36 17.24
N LEU A 218 -11.37 14.52 17.67
CA LEU A 218 -11.60 13.09 17.90
C LEU A 218 -12.58 12.83 19.06
N GLN A 219 -12.45 13.55 20.16
CA GLN A 219 -13.36 13.42 21.31
C GLN A 219 -14.78 13.85 20.91
N THR A 220 -14.93 15.03 20.30
CA THR A 220 -16.22 15.54 19.81
C THR A 220 -16.86 14.57 18.80
N ALA A 221 -16.08 13.97 17.90
CA ALA A 221 -16.59 12.99 16.95
C ALA A 221 -17.07 11.69 17.63
N ARG A 222 -16.35 11.23 18.66
CA ARG A 222 -16.74 10.05 19.44
C ARG A 222 -18.03 10.30 20.21
N GLU A 223 -18.17 11.44 20.84
CA GLU A 223 -19.39 11.82 21.57
C GLU A 223 -20.60 11.90 20.66
N LYS A 224 -20.48 12.57 19.51
CA LYS A 224 -21.53 12.61 18.49
C LYS A 224 -21.92 11.23 17.97
N HIS A 225 -20.93 10.38 17.74
CA HIS A 225 -21.18 9.00 17.28
C HIS A 225 -21.93 8.18 18.33
N LEU A 226 -21.59 8.31 19.61
CA LEU A 226 -22.28 7.65 20.71
C LEU A 226 -23.72 8.14 20.84
N GLN A 227 -23.95 9.45 20.74
CA GLN A 227 -25.29 10.03 20.75
C GLN A 227 -26.15 9.52 19.58
N LEU A 228 -25.61 9.52 18.38
CA LEU A 228 -26.30 8.98 17.20
C LEU A 228 -26.59 7.48 17.32
N LYS A 229 -25.70 6.73 17.94
CA LYS A 229 -25.89 5.30 18.18
C LYS A 229 -27.04 5.07 19.17
N SER A 230 -27.05 5.78 20.30
CA SER A 230 -28.13 5.68 21.28
C SER A 230 -29.50 6.11 20.70
N GLN A 231 -29.55 7.15 19.89
CA GLN A 231 -30.77 7.58 19.18
C GLN A 231 -31.28 6.49 18.21
N ARG A 232 -30.40 5.86 17.47
CA ARG A 232 -30.77 4.75 16.56
C ARG A 232 -31.26 3.51 17.30
N GLU A 233 -30.63 3.18 18.42
CA GLU A 233 -31.06 2.07 19.29
C GLU A 233 -32.45 2.37 19.92
N ALA A 234 -32.66 3.59 20.40
CA ALA A 234 -33.96 4.02 20.90
C ALA A 234 -35.06 3.99 19.83
N ALA A 235 -34.76 4.44 18.61
CA ALA A 235 -35.69 4.41 17.49
C ALA A 235 -36.03 2.98 17.04
N GLN A 236 -35.14 2.01 17.20
CA GLN A 236 -35.40 0.58 16.90
C GLN A 236 -36.25 -0.12 17.96
N LEU A 237 -36.27 0.39 19.20
CA LEU A 237 -37.10 -0.13 20.28
C LEU A 237 -38.56 0.37 20.21
N HIS A 238 -38.85 1.35 19.39
CA HIS A 238 -40.18 1.91 19.17
C HIS A 238 -40.89 1.41 17.89
N VAL A 239 -40.27 0.47 17.16
CA VAL A 239 -40.86 -0.25 16.01
C VAL A 239 -41.12 -1.72 16.39
#